data_8cbb4fff7ee539e733b6f0e1b8d4189e
#
_entry.id   8cbb4fff7ee539e733b6f0e1b8d4189e
#
_cell.length_a   1.000
_cell.length_b   1.000
_cell.length_c   1.000
_cell.angle_alpha   90.00
_cell.angle_beta   90.00
_cell.angle_gamma   90.00
#
_symmetry.space_group_name_H-M   'P 1'
#
loop_
_entity.id
_entity.type
_entity.pdbx_description
1 polymer ?
#
loop_
_entity_poly.entity_id
_entity_poly.type
_entity_poly.pdbx_seq_one_letter_code
_entity_poly.pdbx_strand_id
1 'polypeptide(L)'
;MKKHFLFALAVAALLSCSTGKELATAQQPIDNYVNYKEYFTGNTMRFDFHHAGDSKEEFYYFDKVIREGKWAGSEVSLINPFDYGEQHFRIIDKATGKVIYKNNYCTLFNEWQTTPEATAASRSFPEGVIFPEPIKDFRIEFYARNKQTKEWEKRYTQEVRVNDYNIATQKTYHECIDIHIGGDIAHSLDIVLLPDGFTSDEKEKFLASCRMWSDALFSYAPFTGNSHRINIRAVWAPSPEKGISKPGIGKWVNNLLGTRFYTLNSERYQMTEEFQKVRDMAANAPYESIFILTNTNKYGGGGIYNFYGLGSAGDTGRTGEVYVHEFGHSLMGLGDEYIEIGNTVSALYPAGKEPWEANLTRFVEFKGKWEDMIDESTPIPTVTVEGSTEKDWVIGAYEGGGYLEKGIFRGWPECMMKALTDFCPVCQKAIIKYLDYICK
;
A
#
# COMPACT_ATOMS: atom_id res chain seq x y z
N MET A 1 48.01 -39.66 65.43
CA MET A 1 47.65 -39.66 64.02
C MET A 1 46.27 -39.04 63.92
N LYS A 2 46.18 -37.74 63.60
CA LYS A 2 44.91 -37.00 63.45
C LYS A 2 44.75 -36.69 62.00
N LYS A 3 43.64 -37.12 61.35
CA LYS A 3 43.23 -36.78 60.00
C LYS A 3 42.32 -35.58 60.06
N HIS A 4 42.69 -34.51 59.40
CA HIS A 4 41.81 -33.29 59.16
C HIS A 4 41.04 -33.51 57.91
N PHE A 5 39.67 -33.38 57.99
CA PHE A 5 38.77 -33.31 56.92
C PHE A 5 38.54 -31.80 56.61
N LEU A 6 38.84 -31.35 55.38
CA LEU A 6 38.46 -30.07 54.87
C LEU A 6 37.06 -30.18 54.24
N PHE A 7 36.13 -29.42 54.76
CA PHE A 7 34.83 -29.19 54.11
C PHE A 7 34.97 -28.03 53.11
N ALA A 8 34.72 -28.29 51.83
CA ALA A 8 34.59 -27.26 50.80
C ALA A 8 33.13 -26.87 50.72
N LEU A 9 32.81 -25.60 51.03
CA LEU A 9 31.51 -24.97 50.78
C LEU A 9 31.41 -24.59 49.32
N ALA A 10 30.52 -25.25 48.59
CA ALA A 10 30.12 -24.78 47.26
C ALA A 10 29.01 -23.74 47.39
N VAL A 11 29.32 -22.51 47.04
CA VAL A 11 28.31 -21.42 46.90
C VAL A 11 27.69 -21.53 45.51
N ALA A 12 26.44 -21.98 45.46
CA ALA A 12 25.64 -21.95 44.24
C ALA A 12 25.13 -20.51 44.01
N ALA A 13 25.69 -19.83 43.03
CA ALA A 13 25.13 -18.57 42.55
C ALA A 13 23.89 -18.85 41.70
N LEU A 14 22.72 -18.55 42.22
CA LEU A 14 21.48 -18.52 41.49
C LEU A 14 21.49 -17.27 40.56
N LEU A 15 21.77 -17.48 39.27
CA LEU A 15 21.52 -16.50 38.22
C LEU A 15 20.00 -16.43 38.00
N SER A 16 19.36 -15.44 38.60
CA SER A 16 18.01 -15.04 38.31
C SER A 16 18.00 -14.38 36.91
N CYS A 17 17.56 -15.11 35.90
CA CYS A 17 17.20 -14.54 34.60
C CYS A 17 15.89 -13.74 34.77
N SER A 18 16.02 -12.46 35.05
CA SER A 18 14.89 -11.55 34.95
C SER A 18 14.59 -11.32 33.46
N THR A 19 13.57 -11.98 32.94
CA THR A 19 12.92 -11.55 31.68
C THR A 19 12.26 -10.22 31.93
N GLY A 20 13.01 -9.15 31.70
CA GLY A 20 12.47 -7.80 31.64
C GLY A 20 11.48 -7.72 30.48
N LYS A 21 10.19 -7.74 30.79
CA LYS A 21 9.20 -7.16 29.89
C LYS A 21 9.57 -5.68 29.79
N GLU A 22 10.11 -5.25 28.64
CA GLU A 22 10.13 -3.83 28.29
C GLU A 22 8.70 -3.33 28.35
N LEU A 23 8.43 -2.51 29.34
CA LEU A 23 7.19 -1.72 29.40
C LEU A 23 7.12 -0.95 28.09
N ALA A 24 6.02 -1.13 27.36
CA ALA A 24 5.71 -0.33 26.19
C ALA A 24 5.79 1.16 26.61
N THR A 25 6.91 1.78 26.28
CA THR A 25 7.06 3.25 26.47
C THR A 25 6.01 3.91 25.61
N ALA A 26 5.13 4.69 26.22
CA ALA A 26 4.17 5.53 25.52
C ALA A 26 4.89 6.26 24.39
N GLN A 27 4.42 6.08 23.16
CA GLN A 27 5.04 6.68 21.99
C GLN A 27 4.97 8.21 22.18
N GLN A 28 6.13 8.86 22.20
CA GLN A 28 6.16 10.33 22.24
C GLN A 28 5.45 10.88 20.98
N PRO A 29 4.69 11.99 21.10
CA PRO A 29 4.09 12.65 19.96
C PRO A 29 5.15 12.93 18.89
N ILE A 30 4.91 12.53 17.64
CA ILE A 30 5.81 12.83 16.53
C ILE A 30 5.66 14.30 16.19
N ASP A 31 6.76 15.05 16.20
CA ASP A 31 6.78 16.41 15.66
C ASP A 31 6.52 16.34 14.14
N ASN A 32 5.40 16.95 13.71
CA ASN A 32 4.98 16.92 12.32
C ASN A 32 5.80 17.83 11.40
N TYR A 33 6.66 18.70 11.97
CA TYR A 33 7.51 19.57 11.19
C TYR A 33 8.92 18.99 11.02
N VAL A 34 9.31 18.75 9.78
CA VAL A 34 10.66 18.31 9.39
C VAL A 34 11.16 19.26 8.31
N ASN A 35 12.33 19.86 8.54
CA ASN A 35 13.01 20.67 7.51
C ASN A 35 13.70 19.75 6.50
N TYR A 36 13.13 19.61 5.30
CA TYR A 36 13.63 18.70 4.27
C TYR A 36 15.13 18.89 3.98
N LYS A 37 15.56 20.13 3.77
CA LYS A 37 16.95 20.45 3.39
C LYS A 37 17.98 20.16 4.48
N GLU A 38 17.55 20.04 5.74
CA GLU A 38 18.42 19.69 6.87
C GLU A 38 18.72 18.18 6.92
N TYR A 39 17.76 17.36 6.48
CA TYR A 39 17.82 15.91 6.67
C TYR A 39 18.00 15.10 5.39
N PHE A 40 17.68 15.64 4.20
CA PHE A 40 17.60 14.85 2.96
C PHE A 40 18.43 15.43 1.81
N THR A 41 18.92 14.53 0.94
CA THR A 41 19.80 14.89 -0.21
C THR A 41 19.03 15.38 -1.43
N GLY A 42 17.73 15.10 -1.55
CA GLY A 42 16.92 15.31 -2.75
C GLY A 42 16.78 14.08 -3.65
N ASN A 43 17.42 12.97 -3.29
CA ASN A 43 17.27 11.68 -3.96
C ASN A 43 16.32 10.75 -3.17
N THR A 44 16.01 9.62 -3.78
CA THR A 44 15.25 8.54 -3.19
C THR A 44 16.19 7.47 -2.63
N MET A 45 15.88 6.95 -1.48
CA MET A 45 16.48 5.74 -0.95
C MET A 45 15.41 4.65 -0.82
N ARG A 46 15.76 3.41 -1.19
CA ARG A 46 14.92 2.23 -1.05
C ARG A 46 15.53 1.25 -0.06
N PHE A 47 14.71 0.73 0.82
CA PHE A 47 15.06 -0.34 1.76
C PHE A 47 14.28 -1.59 1.39
N ASP A 48 15.00 -2.61 0.90
CA ASP A 48 14.44 -3.91 0.52
C ASP A 48 14.58 -4.91 1.66
N PHE A 49 13.56 -5.71 1.84
CA PHE A 49 13.49 -6.73 2.88
C PHE A 49 12.60 -7.90 2.44
N HIS A 50 12.66 -9.00 3.19
CA HIS A 50 11.70 -10.08 3.07
C HIS A 50 10.72 -10.03 4.23
N HIS A 51 9.44 -9.95 3.93
CA HIS A 51 8.35 -10.08 4.89
C HIS A 51 7.92 -11.54 4.91
N ALA A 52 8.07 -12.22 6.04
CA ALA A 52 7.88 -13.66 6.16
C ALA A 52 7.06 -14.02 7.39
N GLY A 53 6.43 -15.19 7.38
CA GLY A 53 5.68 -15.67 8.52
C GLY A 53 4.54 -16.60 8.13
N ASP A 54 3.50 -16.63 8.96
CA ASP A 54 2.29 -17.42 8.78
C ASP A 54 1.04 -16.62 9.20
N SER A 55 -0.09 -17.27 9.44
CA SER A 55 -1.33 -16.59 9.85
C SER A 55 -1.25 -15.88 11.20
N LYS A 56 -0.24 -16.16 12.04
CA LYS A 56 -0.12 -15.69 13.43
C LYS A 56 1.07 -14.78 13.65
N GLU A 57 2.18 -15.08 12.98
CA GLU A 57 3.48 -14.44 13.20
C GLU A 57 3.98 -13.81 11.91
N GLU A 58 4.72 -12.69 12.05
CA GLU A 58 5.38 -12.01 10.95
C GLU A 58 6.77 -11.58 11.36
N PHE A 59 7.71 -11.67 10.40
CA PHE A 59 9.13 -11.36 10.56
C PHE A 59 9.61 -10.53 9.38
N TYR A 60 10.55 -9.63 9.64
CA TYR A 60 11.20 -8.80 8.64
C TYR A 60 12.67 -9.17 8.57
N TYR A 61 13.16 -9.50 7.39
CA TYR A 61 14.56 -9.82 7.15
C TYR A 61 15.15 -8.84 6.17
N PHE A 62 16.14 -8.07 6.61
CA PHE A 62 16.87 -7.13 5.78
C PHE A 62 17.48 -7.81 4.56
N ASP A 63 17.37 -7.19 3.39
CA ASP A 63 18.02 -7.63 2.15
C ASP A 63 19.10 -6.62 1.75
N LYS A 64 18.70 -5.40 1.34
CA LYS A 64 19.64 -4.38 0.86
C LYS A 64 19.08 -2.97 0.97
N VAL A 65 19.98 -1.99 0.82
CA VAL A 65 19.62 -0.58 0.62
C VAL A 65 20.11 -0.13 -0.75
N ILE A 66 19.30 0.66 -1.45
CA ILE A 66 19.58 1.14 -2.81
C ILE A 66 19.33 2.65 -2.86
N ARG A 67 20.26 3.39 -3.49
CA ARG A 67 20.00 4.77 -3.92
C ARG A 67 19.34 4.74 -5.27
N GLU A 68 18.21 5.41 -5.37
CA GLU A 68 17.49 5.62 -6.63
C GLU A 68 17.68 7.04 -7.14
N GLY A 69 16.91 7.45 -8.16
CA GLY A 69 16.95 8.79 -8.74
C GLY A 69 16.37 9.86 -7.82
N LYS A 70 15.94 10.97 -8.43
CA LYS A 70 15.37 12.11 -7.72
C LYS A 70 14.14 11.70 -6.92
N TRP A 71 14.01 12.25 -5.70
CA TRP A 71 12.81 12.12 -4.89
C TRP A 71 11.59 12.74 -5.58
N ALA A 72 10.51 11.99 -5.71
CA ALA A 72 9.29 12.42 -6.39
C ALA A 72 8.21 12.92 -5.42
N GLY A 73 8.29 12.54 -4.14
CA GLY A 73 7.29 12.95 -3.16
C GLY A 73 7.48 14.37 -2.64
N SER A 74 6.52 14.83 -1.85
CA SER A 74 6.54 16.15 -1.23
C SER A 74 7.78 16.36 -0.36
N GLU A 75 8.33 17.58 -0.38
CA GLU A 75 9.41 18.03 0.52
C GLU A 75 8.86 18.58 1.86
N VAL A 76 7.53 18.67 2.00
CA VAL A 76 6.85 19.23 3.19
C VAL A 76 6.05 18.17 3.94
N SER A 77 5.38 17.28 3.22
CA SER A 77 4.51 16.22 3.76
C SER A 77 5.31 14.96 4.12
N LEU A 78 6.28 15.12 5.03
CA LEU A 78 7.24 14.06 5.38
C LEU A 78 6.74 13.10 6.46
N ILE A 79 5.75 13.51 7.25
CA ILE A 79 5.15 12.69 8.30
C ILE A 79 3.69 12.43 7.93
N ASN A 80 3.41 11.25 7.41
CA ASN A 80 2.04 10.87 7.03
C ASN A 80 1.12 10.92 8.27
N PRO A 81 0.10 11.82 8.28
CA PRO A 81 -0.80 11.99 9.41
C PRO A 81 -1.97 11.00 9.41
N PHE A 82 -2.19 10.33 8.27
CA PHE A 82 -3.29 9.39 8.15
C PHE A 82 -2.97 8.11 8.92
N ASP A 83 -3.98 7.58 9.59
CA ASP A 83 -3.89 6.29 10.25
C ASP A 83 -4.42 5.19 9.33
N TYR A 84 -3.90 5.13 8.08
CA TYR A 84 -4.30 4.18 7.06
C TYR A 84 -3.34 2.99 6.98
N GLY A 85 -3.81 1.87 6.44
CA GLY A 85 -3.01 0.69 6.17
C GLY A 85 -2.76 -0.21 7.38
N GLU A 86 -2.17 -1.35 7.11
CA GLU A 86 -1.84 -2.39 8.12
C GLU A 86 -0.38 -2.30 8.58
N GLN A 87 0.49 -1.58 7.86
CA GLN A 87 1.88 -1.29 8.21
C GLN A 87 2.19 0.19 8.14
N HIS A 88 3.19 0.60 8.91
CA HIS A 88 3.94 1.83 8.66
C HIS A 88 5.42 1.66 8.98
N PHE A 89 6.24 2.53 8.40
CA PHE A 89 7.64 2.63 8.76
C PHE A 89 8.02 4.07 9.12
N ARG A 90 9.12 4.21 9.86
CA ARG A 90 9.68 5.49 10.29
C ARG A 90 11.16 5.53 9.98
N ILE A 91 11.63 6.68 9.49
CA ILE A 91 13.04 7.00 9.40
C ILE A 91 13.39 7.94 10.55
N ILE A 92 14.39 7.56 11.33
CA ILE A 92 14.80 8.27 12.53
C ILE A 92 16.25 8.69 12.38
N ASP A 93 16.53 9.99 12.44
CA ASP A 93 17.91 10.50 12.47
C ASP A 93 18.62 10.00 13.73
N LYS A 94 19.75 9.30 13.56
CA LYS A 94 20.47 8.70 14.70
C LYS A 94 21.06 9.73 15.64
N ALA A 95 21.45 10.90 15.12
CA ALA A 95 22.12 11.91 15.93
C ALA A 95 21.15 12.60 16.89
N THR A 96 19.90 12.83 16.47
CA THR A 96 18.91 13.58 17.23
C THR A 96 17.81 12.70 17.83
N GLY A 97 17.61 11.50 17.30
CA GLY A 97 16.48 10.63 17.64
C GLY A 97 15.13 11.10 17.06
N LYS A 98 15.14 12.16 16.22
CA LYS A 98 13.92 12.71 15.60
C LYS A 98 13.43 11.78 14.49
N VAL A 99 12.09 11.56 14.45
CA VAL A 99 11.43 10.96 13.28
C VAL A 99 11.45 12.00 12.17
N ILE A 100 12.11 11.69 11.05
CA ILE A 100 12.28 12.61 9.91
C ILE A 100 11.41 12.23 8.72
N TYR A 101 10.92 10.98 8.67
CA TYR A 101 9.96 10.51 7.68
C TYR A 101 9.07 9.40 8.26
N LYS A 102 7.80 9.39 7.88
CA LYS A 102 6.85 8.31 8.19
C LYS A 102 5.90 8.12 7.02
N ASN A 103 5.70 6.87 6.59
CA ASN A 103 4.64 6.54 5.63
C ASN A 103 3.99 5.20 5.98
N ASN A 104 2.74 5.04 5.53
CA ASN A 104 1.91 3.88 5.79
C ASN A 104 1.65 3.11 4.49
N TYR A 105 1.42 1.80 4.60
CA TYR A 105 1.20 0.94 3.44
C TYR A 105 0.50 -0.35 3.84
N CYS A 106 0.07 -1.13 2.84
CA CYS A 106 -0.33 -2.52 2.97
C CYS A 106 0.53 -3.39 2.04
N THR A 107 0.44 -4.71 2.18
CA THR A 107 1.21 -5.65 1.37
C THR A 107 0.40 -6.89 1.00
N LEU A 108 0.84 -7.60 -0.02
CA LEU A 108 0.25 -8.88 -0.40
C LEU A 108 0.42 -9.94 0.70
N PHE A 109 1.48 -9.83 1.53
CA PHE A 109 1.67 -10.71 2.69
C PHE A 109 0.50 -10.61 3.67
N ASN A 110 -0.02 -9.39 3.94
CA ASN A 110 -1.16 -9.22 4.86
C ASN A 110 -2.42 -9.92 4.38
N GLU A 111 -2.72 -9.82 3.08
CA GLU A 111 -3.86 -10.50 2.51
C GLU A 111 -3.65 -12.03 2.54
N TRP A 112 -2.45 -12.49 2.18
CA TRP A 112 -2.11 -13.91 2.24
C TRP A 112 -2.26 -14.46 3.67
N GLN A 113 -1.92 -13.70 4.70
CA GLN A 113 -2.09 -14.12 6.10
C GLN A 113 -3.55 -14.41 6.48
N THR A 114 -4.54 -13.95 5.71
CA THR A 114 -5.98 -14.25 5.94
C THR A 114 -6.42 -15.57 5.30
N THR A 115 -5.58 -16.18 4.47
CA THR A 115 -5.92 -17.39 3.71
C THR A 115 -5.78 -18.67 4.53
N PRO A 116 -6.48 -19.75 4.15
CA PRO A 116 -6.27 -21.06 4.75
C PRO A 116 -4.83 -21.58 4.58
N GLU A 117 -4.14 -21.24 3.48
CA GLU A 117 -2.74 -21.62 3.25
C GLU A 117 -1.84 -21.11 4.38
N ALA A 118 -2.02 -19.86 4.81
CA ALA A 118 -1.23 -19.28 5.89
C ALA A 118 -1.40 -19.97 7.25
N THR A 119 -2.49 -20.71 7.47
CA THR A 119 -2.66 -21.52 8.69
C THR A 119 -1.86 -22.81 8.69
N ALA A 120 -1.41 -23.26 7.51
CA ALA A 120 -0.74 -24.53 7.30
C ALA A 120 0.74 -24.39 6.89
N ALA A 121 1.15 -23.22 6.43
CA ALA A 121 2.51 -22.98 5.93
C ALA A 121 2.99 -21.57 6.27
N SER A 122 4.32 -21.42 6.36
CA SER A 122 4.97 -20.11 6.38
C SER A 122 5.48 -19.79 4.97
N ARG A 123 5.39 -18.50 4.60
CA ARG A 123 5.91 -17.97 3.32
C ARG A 123 6.76 -16.73 3.52
N SER A 124 7.48 -16.34 2.49
CA SER A 124 8.29 -15.12 2.44
C SER A 124 7.98 -14.37 1.15
N PHE A 125 7.78 -13.05 1.28
CA PHE A 125 7.48 -12.14 0.19
C PHE A 125 8.60 -11.09 0.11
N PRO A 126 9.22 -10.86 -1.07
CA PRO A 126 10.15 -9.76 -1.25
C PRO A 126 9.36 -8.45 -1.27
N GLU A 127 9.73 -7.53 -0.40
CA GLU A 127 9.09 -6.22 -0.24
C GLU A 127 10.13 -5.11 -0.24
N GLY A 128 9.69 -3.86 -0.26
CA GLY A 128 10.56 -2.70 -0.17
C GLY A 128 9.79 -1.40 0.02
N VAL A 129 10.37 -0.47 0.74
CA VAL A 129 9.81 0.87 0.96
C VAL A 129 10.77 1.93 0.44
N ILE A 130 10.20 3.05 -0.05
CA ILE A 130 10.97 4.21 -0.50
C ILE A 130 10.75 5.39 0.43
N PHE A 131 11.77 6.21 0.55
CA PHE A 131 11.77 7.44 1.34
C PHE A 131 12.84 8.41 0.80
N PRO A 132 12.77 9.71 1.12
CA PRO A 132 13.83 10.63 0.71
C PRO A 132 15.15 10.23 1.37
N GLU A 133 16.25 10.24 0.60
CA GLU A 133 17.57 9.79 1.04
C GLU A 133 18.10 10.67 2.19
N PRO A 134 18.34 10.11 3.41
CA PRO A 134 18.91 10.87 4.51
C PRO A 134 20.37 11.28 4.27
N ILE A 135 20.74 12.49 4.74
CA ILE A 135 22.13 12.97 4.68
C ILE A 135 23.03 12.26 5.69
N LYS A 136 22.48 11.81 6.83
CA LYS A 136 23.19 11.20 7.95
C LYS A 136 22.69 9.80 8.27
N ASP A 137 23.47 9.06 9.03
CA ASP A 137 23.11 7.74 9.54
C ASP A 137 21.74 7.77 10.21
N PHE A 138 20.93 6.77 9.91
CA PHE A 138 19.55 6.70 10.36
C PHE A 138 19.20 5.31 10.88
N ARG A 139 18.07 5.22 11.53
CA ARG A 139 17.39 3.99 11.90
C ARG A 139 16.05 3.93 11.17
N ILE A 140 15.74 2.79 10.56
CA ILE A 140 14.41 2.49 10.06
C ILE A 140 13.70 1.58 11.05
N GLU A 141 12.45 1.89 11.37
CA GLU A 141 11.58 1.07 12.22
C GLU A 141 10.31 0.69 11.46
N PHE A 142 9.93 -0.58 11.52
CA PHE A 142 8.68 -1.09 10.94
C PHE A 142 7.69 -1.43 12.04
N TYR A 143 6.44 -1.10 11.77
CA TYR A 143 5.31 -1.34 12.65
C TYR A 143 4.19 -2.02 11.87
N ALA A 144 3.49 -2.96 12.50
CA ALA A 144 2.29 -3.57 11.98
C ALA A 144 1.13 -3.42 12.96
N ARG A 145 -0.10 -3.42 12.44
CA ARG A 145 -1.29 -3.45 13.29
C ARG A 145 -1.43 -4.83 13.90
N ASN A 146 -1.68 -4.87 15.19
CA ASN A 146 -2.16 -6.09 15.82
C ASN A 146 -3.53 -6.47 15.24
N LYS A 147 -3.68 -7.70 14.78
CA LYS A 147 -4.89 -8.16 14.09
C LYS A 147 -6.16 -8.07 14.94
N GLN A 148 -6.02 -8.15 16.26
CA GLN A 148 -7.14 -8.19 17.21
C GLN A 148 -7.41 -6.80 17.83
N THR A 149 -6.35 -6.11 18.26
CA THR A 149 -6.49 -4.83 18.96
C THR A 149 -6.49 -3.64 18.01
N LYS A 150 -5.95 -3.81 16.79
CA LYS A 150 -5.66 -2.77 15.78
C LYS A 150 -4.65 -1.72 16.24
N GLU A 151 -4.00 -1.93 17.39
CA GLU A 151 -2.91 -1.10 17.86
C GLU A 151 -1.62 -1.34 17.07
N TRP A 152 -0.79 -0.30 16.94
CA TRP A 152 0.50 -0.39 16.27
C TRP A 152 1.54 -1.07 17.17
N GLU A 153 2.18 -2.12 16.67
CA GLU A 153 3.27 -2.84 17.32
C GLU A 153 4.54 -2.74 16.50
N LYS A 154 5.64 -2.36 17.14
CA LYS A 154 6.94 -2.36 16.47
C LYS A 154 7.40 -3.78 16.22
N ARG A 155 7.70 -4.11 14.96
CA ARG A 155 8.09 -5.46 14.50
C ARG A 155 9.58 -5.58 14.22
N TYR A 156 10.18 -4.51 13.66
CA TYR A 156 11.58 -4.59 13.22
C TYR A 156 12.27 -3.24 13.36
N THR A 157 13.58 -3.30 13.52
CA THR A 157 14.47 -2.12 13.57
C THR A 157 15.79 -2.43 12.90
N GLN A 158 16.24 -1.56 11.99
CA GLN A 158 17.54 -1.65 11.36
C GLN A 158 18.26 -0.31 11.39
N GLU A 159 19.54 -0.31 11.78
CA GLU A 159 20.42 0.85 11.63
C GLU A 159 21.09 0.83 10.25
N VAL A 160 21.16 1.99 9.62
CA VAL A 160 21.78 2.17 8.30
C VAL A 160 22.83 3.28 8.39
N ARG A 161 24.03 2.98 7.93
CA ARG A 161 25.12 3.97 7.74
C ARG A 161 25.07 4.44 6.29
N VAL A 162 24.84 5.75 6.07
CA VAL A 162 24.71 6.30 4.71
C VAL A 162 25.96 6.16 3.84
N ASN A 163 27.13 6.01 4.45
CA ASN A 163 28.39 5.80 3.73
C ASN A 163 28.80 4.32 3.64
N ASP A 164 27.87 3.38 3.86
CA ASP A 164 28.15 1.96 3.71
C ASP A 164 28.38 1.64 2.22
N TYR A 165 29.51 0.98 1.92
CA TYR A 165 29.89 0.61 0.56
C TYR A 165 28.97 -0.45 -0.08
N ASN A 166 28.16 -1.13 0.73
CA ASN A 166 27.17 -2.09 0.25
C ASN A 166 25.88 -1.42 -0.27
N ILE A 167 25.70 -0.12 -0.04
CA ILE A 167 24.55 0.61 -0.62
C ILE A 167 24.76 0.77 -2.11
N ALA A 168 23.99 0.01 -2.89
CA ALA A 168 24.03 0.08 -4.35
C ALA A 168 23.39 1.38 -4.86
N THR A 169 23.79 1.82 -6.05
CA THR A 169 23.09 2.88 -6.78
C THR A 169 22.34 2.25 -7.95
N GLN A 170 21.03 2.46 -7.99
CA GLN A 170 20.18 2.01 -9.08
C GLN A 170 20.59 2.71 -10.37
N LYS A 171 20.81 1.93 -11.41
CA LYS A 171 21.02 2.48 -12.74
C LYS A 171 19.71 2.42 -13.52
N THR A 172 19.41 3.48 -14.23
CA THR A 172 18.26 3.56 -15.12
C THR A 172 18.67 3.06 -16.50
N TYR A 173 17.96 2.05 -17.02
CA TYR A 173 18.25 1.41 -18.30
C TYR A 173 17.10 1.48 -19.28
N HIS A 174 15.91 1.80 -18.78
CA HIS A 174 14.68 1.77 -19.54
C HIS A 174 14.20 3.15 -19.87
N GLU A 175 13.58 3.29 -21.03
CA GLU A 175 13.04 4.55 -21.50
C GLU A 175 11.84 4.97 -20.63
N CYS A 176 11.92 6.21 -20.11
CA CYS A 176 10.82 6.87 -19.43
C CYS A 176 10.11 7.81 -20.41
N ILE A 177 8.80 7.69 -20.52
CA ILE A 177 7.96 8.39 -21.51
C ILE A 177 6.89 9.16 -20.76
N ASP A 178 6.79 10.46 -21.01
CA ASP A 178 5.74 11.30 -20.44
C ASP A 178 4.39 10.99 -21.11
N ILE A 179 3.38 10.62 -20.33
CA ILE A 179 2.01 10.41 -20.77
C ILE A 179 1.16 11.66 -20.48
N HIS A 180 1.27 12.18 -19.26
CA HIS A 180 0.65 13.44 -18.83
C HIS A 180 1.54 14.10 -17.78
N ILE A 181 1.81 15.39 -17.95
CA ILE A 181 2.58 16.18 -16.98
C ILE A 181 1.72 17.37 -16.55
N GLY A 182 1.24 17.33 -15.32
CA GLY A 182 0.39 18.37 -14.73
C GLY A 182 1.16 19.44 -13.97
N GLY A 183 2.29 19.09 -13.35
CA GLY A 183 3.04 20.02 -12.52
C GLY A 183 4.45 19.56 -12.16
N ASP A 184 5.07 20.31 -11.26
CA ASP A 184 6.41 19.97 -10.74
C ASP A 184 6.38 18.71 -9.87
N ILE A 185 7.41 17.87 -9.97
CA ILE A 185 7.54 16.62 -9.24
C ILE A 185 7.30 16.79 -7.72
N ALA A 186 7.87 17.82 -7.09
CA ALA A 186 7.75 18.03 -5.64
C ALA A 186 6.34 18.45 -5.17
N HIS A 187 5.46 18.83 -6.11
CA HIS A 187 4.12 19.37 -5.84
C HIS A 187 3.01 18.63 -6.60
N SER A 188 3.30 17.46 -7.12
CA SER A 188 2.36 16.63 -7.88
C SER A 188 2.41 15.20 -7.39
N LEU A 189 1.33 14.47 -7.61
CA LEU A 189 1.33 13.01 -7.50
C LEU A 189 2.03 12.43 -8.74
N ASP A 190 3.14 11.76 -8.57
CA ASP A 190 3.90 11.12 -9.64
C ASP A 190 3.55 9.62 -9.76
N ILE A 191 2.87 9.27 -10.86
CA ILE A 191 2.40 7.93 -11.16
C ILE A 191 3.27 7.33 -12.26
N VAL A 192 3.77 6.11 -12.04
CA VAL A 192 4.47 5.35 -13.06
C VAL A 192 3.63 4.16 -13.54
N LEU A 193 3.46 4.05 -14.87
CA LEU A 193 2.80 2.95 -15.54
C LEU A 193 3.86 1.97 -16.03
N LEU A 194 3.73 0.69 -15.67
CA LEU A 194 4.68 -0.37 -16.00
C LEU A 194 4.03 -1.43 -16.92
N PRO A 195 4.77 -1.96 -17.92
CA PRO A 195 4.28 -3.03 -18.79
C PRO A 195 4.49 -4.39 -18.14
N ASP A 196 3.53 -5.31 -18.30
CA ASP A 196 3.84 -6.73 -18.15
C ASP A 196 3.15 -7.59 -19.22
N GLY A 197 3.90 -8.54 -19.79
CA GLY A 197 3.42 -9.39 -20.87
C GLY A 197 3.36 -8.73 -22.25
N PHE A 198 3.91 -7.54 -22.44
CA PHE A 198 4.08 -6.90 -23.77
C PHE A 198 5.44 -7.26 -24.34
N THR A 199 5.49 -7.80 -25.56
CA THR A 199 6.72 -8.13 -26.29
C THR A 199 7.32 -6.91 -26.98
N SER A 200 8.54 -7.02 -27.47
CA SER A 200 9.31 -5.90 -28.07
C SER A 200 8.60 -5.21 -29.24
N ASP A 201 7.75 -5.89 -29.95
CA ASP A 201 6.92 -5.38 -31.05
C ASP A 201 5.60 -4.76 -30.60
N GLU A 202 5.26 -4.79 -29.30
CA GLU A 202 4.00 -4.29 -28.75
C GLU A 202 4.14 -2.94 -27.98
N LYS A 203 5.26 -2.19 -28.18
CA LYS A 203 5.47 -0.88 -27.50
C LYS A 203 4.30 0.09 -27.72
N GLU A 204 3.85 0.27 -28.98
CA GLU A 204 2.77 1.19 -29.28
C GLU A 204 1.42 0.75 -28.66
N LYS A 205 1.21 -0.57 -28.54
CA LYS A 205 0.06 -1.11 -27.85
C LYS A 205 0.10 -0.76 -26.34
N PHE A 206 1.26 -0.91 -25.71
CA PHE A 206 1.44 -0.51 -24.32
C PHE A 206 1.20 0.99 -24.12
N LEU A 207 1.78 1.84 -24.98
CA LEU A 207 1.58 3.29 -24.90
C LEU A 207 0.12 3.71 -25.13
N ALA A 208 -0.59 3.01 -26.03
CA ALA A 208 -2.04 3.21 -26.19
C ALA A 208 -2.81 2.85 -24.90
N SER A 209 -2.43 1.76 -24.24
CA SER A 209 -3.02 1.38 -22.94
C SER A 209 -2.69 2.39 -21.84
N CYS A 210 -1.50 2.99 -21.84
CA CYS A 210 -1.14 4.06 -20.89
C CYS A 210 -2.00 5.31 -21.11
N ARG A 211 -2.24 5.72 -22.36
CA ARG A 211 -3.14 6.83 -22.66
C ARG A 211 -4.58 6.54 -22.24
N MET A 212 -5.08 5.34 -22.53
CA MET A 212 -6.42 4.91 -22.09
C MET A 212 -6.53 4.92 -20.55
N TRP A 213 -5.49 4.51 -19.82
CA TRP A 213 -5.46 4.58 -18.36
C TRP A 213 -5.57 6.04 -17.85
N SER A 214 -4.78 6.94 -18.45
CA SER A 214 -4.81 8.37 -18.14
C SER A 214 -6.20 9.01 -18.45
N ASP A 215 -6.75 8.71 -19.61
CA ASP A 215 -8.06 9.22 -20.02
C ASP A 215 -9.17 8.70 -19.09
N ALA A 216 -9.11 7.42 -18.71
CA ALA A 216 -10.06 6.84 -17.76
C ALA A 216 -9.96 7.52 -16.40
N LEU A 217 -8.76 7.71 -15.85
CA LEU A 217 -8.59 8.39 -14.56
C LEU A 217 -9.20 9.81 -14.60
N PHE A 218 -8.89 10.60 -15.62
CA PHE A 218 -9.35 11.98 -15.72
C PHE A 218 -10.82 12.13 -16.15
N SER A 219 -11.52 11.05 -16.48
CA SER A 219 -12.96 11.08 -16.73
C SER A 219 -13.79 11.04 -15.44
N TYR A 220 -13.19 10.72 -14.29
CA TYR A 220 -13.89 10.63 -13.00
C TYR A 220 -13.49 11.74 -12.02
N ALA A 221 -14.48 12.37 -11.38
CA ALA A 221 -14.23 13.27 -10.26
C ALA A 221 -13.70 12.46 -9.06
N PRO A 222 -12.73 12.98 -8.26
CA PRO A 222 -12.22 14.35 -8.33
C PRO A 222 -11.00 14.53 -9.24
N PHE A 223 -10.54 13.50 -9.95
CA PHE A 223 -9.32 13.56 -10.77
C PHE A 223 -9.48 14.51 -11.97
N THR A 224 -10.68 14.59 -12.56
CA THR A 224 -11.02 15.53 -13.65
C THR A 224 -10.61 16.96 -13.34
N GLY A 225 -10.89 17.45 -12.14
CA GLY A 225 -10.56 18.81 -11.70
C GLY A 225 -9.12 18.97 -11.17
N ASN A 226 -8.38 17.89 -11.01
CA ASN A 226 -7.06 17.87 -10.38
C ASN A 226 -5.92 17.39 -11.30
N SER A 227 -6.15 17.28 -12.60
CA SER A 227 -5.15 16.82 -13.57
C SER A 227 -3.86 17.64 -13.54
N HIS A 228 -3.95 18.93 -13.23
CA HIS A 228 -2.82 19.86 -13.09
C HIS A 228 -1.89 19.55 -11.89
N ARG A 229 -2.28 18.60 -11.02
CA ARG A 229 -1.51 18.15 -9.84
C ARG A 229 -1.05 16.70 -9.99
N ILE A 230 -1.12 16.11 -11.18
CA ILE A 230 -0.84 14.69 -11.41
C ILE A 230 0.12 14.58 -12.58
N ASN A 231 1.20 13.84 -12.39
CA ASN A 231 2.12 13.44 -13.45
C ASN A 231 1.95 11.94 -13.71
N ILE A 232 1.89 11.55 -14.96
CA ILE A 232 1.80 10.15 -15.39
C ILE A 232 2.92 9.87 -16.36
N ARG A 233 3.81 8.93 -16.03
CA ARG A 233 4.90 8.47 -16.87
C ARG A 233 4.79 6.99 -17.12
N ALA A 234 5.27 6.54 -18.26
CA ALA A 234 5.39 5.13 -18.59
C ALA A 234 6.87 4.75 -18.66
N VAL A 235 7.23 3.60 -18.13
CA VAL A 235 8.55 3.00 -18.33
C VAL A 235 8.40 1.84 -19.31
N TRP A 236 9.15 1.88 -20.42
CA TRP A 236 9.09 0.83 -21.42
C TRP A 236 10.17 -0.22 -21.23
N ALA A 237 9.75 -1.46 -21.05
CA ALA A 237 10.58 -2.65 -21.13
C ALA A 237 9.77 -3.85 -21.65
N PRO A 238 10.27 -4.62 -22.61
CA PRO A 238 9.53 -5.75 -23.14
C PRO A 238 9.62 -6.99 -22.23
N SER A 239 8.52 -7.74 -22.15
CA SER A 239 8.51 -9.09 -21.61
C SER A 239 9.12 -10.07 -22.60
N PRO A 240 9.83 -11.12 -22.12
CA PRO A 240 10.31 -12.20 -22.99
C PRO A 240 9.18 -12.92 -23.73
N GLU A 241 8.03 -13.12 -23.06
CA GLU A 241 6.85 -13.77 -23.63
C GLU A 241 5.60 -12.92 -23.49
N LYS A 242 4.68 -13.09 -24.44
CA LYS A 242 3.41 -12.35 -24.48
C LYS A 242 2.39 -12.88 -23.46
N GLY A 243 1.76 -11.95 -22.75
CA GLY A 243 0.66 -12.22 -21.85
C GLY A 243 1.12 -12.51 -20.43
N ILE A 244 0.23 -13.01 -19.59
CA ILE A 244 0.47 -13.28 -18.17
C ILE A 244 0.06 -14.70 -17.78
N SER A 245 0.64 -15.21 -16.70
CA SER A 245 0.40 -16.55 -16.21
C SER A 245 -1.02 -16.74 -15.70
N LYS A 246 -1.58 -17.95 -15.92
CA LYS A 246 -2.90 -18.39 -15.45
C LYS A 246 -2.76 -19.78 -14.82
N PRO A 247 -2.19 -19.89 -13.61
CA PRO A 247 -1.84 -21.17 -12.98
C PRO A 247 -3.00 -22.14 -12.86
N GLY A 248 -4.21 -21.65 -12.55
CA GLY A 248 -5.40 -22.49 -12.38
C GLY A 248 -5.82 -23.29 -13.63
N ILE A 249 -5.30 -22.92 -14.81
CA ILE A 249 -5.48 -23.69 -16.06
C ILE A 249 -4.15 -24.21 -16.63
N GLY A 250 -3.10 -24.24 -15.80
CA GLY A 250 -1.78 -24.78 -16.19
C GLY A 250 -0.98 -23.90 -17.17
N LYS A 251 -1.38 -22.65 -17.40
CA LYS A 251 -0.67 -21.74 -18.30
C LYS A 251 0.33 -20.89 -17.55
N TRP A 252 1.61 -21.08 -17.87
CA TRP A 252 2.73 -20.27 -17.38
C TRP A 252 3.33 -19.45 -18.50
N VAL A 253 3.74 -18.21 -18.19
CA VAL A 253 4.32 -17.25 -19.14
C VAL A 253 5.52 -16.60 -18.46
N ASN A 254 6.64 -16.51 -19.18
CA ASN A 254 7.83 -15.78 -18.73
C ASN A 254 7.66 -14.29 -19.03
N ASN A 255 6.89 -13.61 -18.23
CA ASN A 255 6.67 -12.17 -18.31
C ASN A 255 7.65 -11.38 -17.44
N LEU A 256 7.73 -10.07 -17.65
CA LEU A 256 8.76 -9.19 -17.07
C LEU A 256 8.67 -9.08 -15.54
N LEU A 257 7.46 -8.86 -15.04
CA LEU A 257 7.20 -8.56 -13.63
C LEU A 257 6.57 -9.72 -12.86
N GLY A 258 6.37 -10.87 -13.49
CA GLY A 258 5.82 -12.06 -12.85
C GLY A 258 4.33 -11.96 -12.50
N THR A 259 3.56 -11.06 -13.13
CA THR A 259 2.13 -10.94 -12.87
C THR A 259 1.38 -12.21 -13.25
N ARG A 260 0.39 -12.57 -12.47
CA ARG A 260 -0.42 -13.76 -12.67
C ARG A 260 -1.83 -13.60 -12.15
N PHE A 261 -2.76 -14.30 -12.74
CA PHE A 261 -4.07 -14.58 -12.16
C PHE A 261 -3.99 -15.65 -11.08
N TYR A 262 -5.09 -15.94 -10.43
CA TYR A 262 -5.23 -16.92 -9.35
C TYR A 262 -4.39 -16.59 -8.11
N THR A 263 -4.08 -15.32 -7.89
CA THR A 263 -3.48 -14.87 -6.63
C THR A 263 -4.42 -15.19 -5.48
N LEU A 264 -3.90 -15.75 -4.40
CA LEU A 264 -4.66 -16.18 -3.21
C LEU A 264 -5.86 -17.09 -3.56
N ASN A 265 -5.73 -17.90 -4.63
CA ASN A 265 -6.78 -18.78 -5.17
C ASN A 265 -8.02 -18.07 -5.73
N SER A 266 -7.99 -16.76 -5.93
CA SER A 266 -9.05 -16.01 -6.61
C SER A 266 -8.79 -15.92 -8.11
N GLU A 267 -9.68 -16.45 -8.93
CA GLU A 267 -9.51 -16.54 -10.39
C GLU A 267 -9.29 -15.19 -11.07
N ARG A 268 -9.93 -14.13 -10.58
CA ARG A 268 -9.89 -12.78 -11.16
C ARG A 268 -8.79 -11.91 -10.56
N TYR A 269 -8.28 -12.28 -9.39
CA TYR A 269 -7.28 -11.50 -8.69
C TYR A 269 -5.92 -11.65 -9.37
N GLN A 270 -5.43 -10.54 -9.90
CA GLN A 270 -4.11 -10.44 -10.51
C GLN A 270 -3.16 -9.77 -9.53
N MET A 271 -2.00 -10.34 -9.28
CA MET A 271 -0.91 -9.69 -8.53
C MET A 271 0.44 -10.24 -9.00
N THR A 272 1.51 -9.64 -8.49
CA THR A 272 2.85 -10.21 -8.56
C THR A 272 3.46 -10.29 -7.16
N GLU A 273 4.22 -11.35 -6.91
CA GLU A 273 5.02 -11.51 -5.70
C GLU A 273 6.46 -10.96 -5.90
N GLU A 274 6.81 -10.51 -7.10
CA GLU A 274 8.15 -10.02 -7.47
C GLU A 274 8.30 -8.51 -7.23
N PHE A 275 7.88 -8.03 -6.05
CA PHE A 275 7.76 -6.59 -5.80
C PHE A 275 9.08 -5.82 -5.93
N GLN A 276 10.21 -6.41 -5.59
CA GLN A 276 11.51 -5.76 -5.80
C GLN A 276 11.80 -5.53 -7.29
N LYS A 277 11.40 -6.45 -8.20
CA LYS A 277 11.47 -6.22 -9.64
C LYS A 277 10.56 -5.08 -10.11
N VAL A 278 9.37 -4.97 -9.51
CA VAL A 278 8.44 -3.86 -9.77
C VAL A 278 9.11 -2.53 -9.38
N ARG A 279 9.75 -2.46 -8.21
CA ARG A 279 10.50 -1.28 -7.76
C ARG A 279 11.70 -0.98 -8.67
N ASP A 280 12.47 -2.00 -9.08
CA ASP A 280 13.61 -1.81 -10.00
C ASP A 280 13.16 -1.22 -11.34
N MET A 281 11.98 -1.62 -11.82
CA MET A 281 11.39 -1.06 -13.04
C MET A 281 10.89 0.37 -12.81
N ALA A 282 10.17 0.63 -11.73
CA ALA A 282 9.62 1.94 -11.40
C ALA A 282 10.72 3.00 -11.21
N ALA A 283 11.88 2.64 -10.68
CA ALA A 283 13.02 3.53 -10.45
C ALA A 283 13.64 4.13 -11.74
N ASN A 284 13.16 3.76 -12.94
CA ASN A 284 13.51 4.42 -14.19
C ASN A 284 12.74 5.73 -14.44
N ALA A 285 11.77 6.08 -13.59
CA ALA A 285 11.03 7.32 -13.59
C ALA A 285 10.96 7.91 -12.18
N PRO A 286 10.72 9.21 -12.00
CA PRO A 286 10.24 9.75 -10.73
C PRO A 286 8.86 9.12 -10.43
N TYR A 287 8.65 8.60 -9.21
CA TYR A 287 7.38 7.96 -8.85
C TYR A 287 7.08 7.98 -7.35
N GLU A 288 5.80 8.04 -7.02
CA GLU A 288 5.24 7.75 -5.71
C GLU A 288 4.29 6.57 -5.78
N SER A 289 3.49 6.51 -6.87
CA SER A 289 2.50 5.45 -7.10
C SER A 289 2.84 4.62 -8.33
N ILE A 290 2.57 3.32 -8.26
CA ILE A 290 2.88 2.36 -9.33
C ILE A 290 1.57 1.71 -9.81
N PHE A 291 1.38 1.65 -11.14
CA PHE A 291 0.31 0.87 -11.73
C PHE A 291 0.84 0.00 -12.90
N ILE A 292 0.55 -1.30 -12.85
CA ILE A 292 1.02 -2.27 -13.84
C ILE A 292 -0.10 -2.56 -14.85
N LEU A 293 0.19 -2.38 -16.13
CA LEU A 293 -0.71 -2.73 -17.22
C LEU A 293 -0.33 -4.12 -17.76
N THR A 294 -1.24 -5.07 -17.66
CA THR A 294 -1.00 -6.47 -18.03
C THR A 294 -1.57 -6.80 -19.41
N ASN A 295 -0.77 -7.36 -20.31
CA ASN A 295 -1.18 -7.66 -21.68
C ASN A 295 -2.10 -8.89 -21.75
N THR A 296 -3.36 -8.70 -21.39
CA THR A 296 -4.38 -9.75 -21.42
C THR A 296 -5.76 -9.15 -21.66
N ASN A 297 -6.66 -9.92 -22.27
CA ASN A 297 -8.08 -9.57 -22.45
C ASN A 297 -8.97 -10.22 -21.37
N LYS A 298 -8.39 -11.03 -20.44
CA LYS A 298 -9.17 -11.59 -19.34
C LYS A 298 -9.42 -10.49 -18.31
N TYR A 299 -10.69 -10.32 -17.91
CA TYR A 299 -11.08 -9.41 -16.83
C TYR A 299 -10.37 -9.75 -15.52
N GLY A 300 -9.82 -8.72 -14.84
CA GLY A 300 -9.22 -8.82 -13.53
C GLY A 300 -8.30 -7.65 -13.25
N GLY A 301 -8.02 -7.45 -11.99
CA GLY A 301 -7.16 -6.42 -11.44
C GLY A 301 -6.79 -6.74 -10.00
N GLY A 302 -6.19 -5.78 -9.35
CA GLY A 302 -5.85 -5.76 -7.92
C GLY A 302 -5.16 -4.45 -7.54
N GLY A 303 -5.39 -3.99 -6.33
CA GLY A 303 -4.76 -2.77 -5.82
C GLY A 303 -4.51 -2.87 -4.33
N ILE A 304 -3.28 -2.56 -3.89
CA ILE A 304 -2.86 -2.59 -2.49
C ILE A 304 -2.29 -1.23 -2.11
N TYR A 305 -2.77 -0.67 -1.02
CA TYR A 305 -2.46 0.68 -0.56
C TYR A 305 -0.96 0.96 -0.42
N ASN A 306 -0.47 2.01 -1.10
CA ASN A 306 0.93 2.42 -1.17
C ASN A 306 1.90 1.27 -1.53
N PHE A 307 1.41 0.29 -2.28
CA PHE A 307 2.19 -0.84 -2.75
C PHE A 307 2.23 -0.83 -4.27
N TYR A 308 1.19 -1.28 -4.95
CA TYR A 308 0.93 -1.07 -6.38
C TYR A 308 -0.52 -1.42 -6.72
N GLY A 309 -1.00 -0.88 -7.86
CA GLY A 309 -2.20 -1.34 -8.53
C GLY A 309 -1.86 -2.01 -9.84
N LEU A 310 -2.75 -2.83 -10.35
CA LEU A 310 -2.63 -3.41 -11.69
C LEU A 310 -3.98 -3.74 -12.31
N GLY A 311 -3.99 -3.85 -13.65
CA GLY A 311 -5.19 -4.22 -14.38
C GLY A 311 -4.90 -4.72 -15.80
N SER A 312 -5.88 -5.42 -16.36
CA SER A 312 -5.82 -5.98 -17.73
C SER A 312 -5.88 -4.86 -18.77
N ALA A 313 -4.89 -4.80 -19.67
CA ALA A 313 -4.78 -3.75 -20.71
C ALA A 313 -5.61 -4.03 -21.98
N GLY A 314 -6.17 -5.22 -22.11
CA GLY A 314 -7.06 -5.53 -23.22
C GLY A 314 -8.49 -5.07 -22.95
N ASP A 315 -9.29 -5.02 -24.01
CA ASP A 315 -10.71 -4.68 -23.87
C ASP A 315 -11.46 -5.78 -23.13
N THR A 316 -11.91 -5.44 -21.94
CA THR A 316 -12.72 -6.30 -21.05
C THR A 316 -14.17 -5.82 -20.96
N GLY A 317 -14.54 -4.78 -21.73
CA GLY A 317 -15.81 -4.09 -21.69
C GLY A 317 -15.93 -3.04 -20.55
N ARG A 318 -15.07 -3.11 -19.52
CA ARG A 318 -15.04 -2.17 -18.39
C ARG A 318 -13.60 -1.89 -17.92
N THR A 319 -12.67 -1.89 -18.86
CA THR A 319 -11.22 -1.78 -18.57
C THR A 319 -10.88 -0.48 -17.84
N GLY A 320 -11.43 0.64 -18.28
CA GLY A 320 -11.17 1.95 -17.68
C GLY A 320 -11.68 2.06 -16.25
N GLU A 321 -12.89 1.57 -16.00
CA GLU A 321 -13.50 1.57 -14.66
C GLU A 321 -12.71 0.69 -13.69
N VAL A 322 -12.23 -0.47 -14.15
CA VAL A 322 -11.38 -1.34 -13.32
C VAL A 322 -10.07 -0.64 -12.97
N TYR A 323 -9.45 0.07 -13.90
CA TYR A 323 -8.23 0.83 -13.60
C TYR A 323 -8.44 1.85 -12.49
N VAL A 324 -9.54 2.60 -12.57
CA VAL A 324 -9.85 3.66 -11.60
C VAL A 324 -10.23 3.06 -10.24
N HIS A 325 -10.93 1.94 -10.21
CA HIS A 325 -11.25 1.18 -9.00
C HIS A 325 -9.98 0.69 -8.29
N GLU A 326 -9.11 -0.04 -9.01
CA GLU A 326 -7.86 -0.57 -8.44
C GLU A 326 -6.88 0.55 -8.03
N PHE A 327 -6.95 1.69 -8.74
CA PHE A 327 -6.20 2.87 -8.35
C PHE A 327 -6.75 3.50 -7.06
N GLY A 328 -8.06 3.44 -6.83
CA GLY A 328 -8.69 3.84 -5.57
C GLY A 328 -8.15 3.05 -4.37
N HIS A 329 -7.94 1.75 -4.53
CA HIS A 329 -7.27 0.92 -3.52
C HIS A 329 -5.80 1.32 -3.36
N SER A 330 -5.04 1.32 -4.45
CA SER A 330 -3.57 1.43 -4.38
C SER A 330 -3.07 2.82 -3.99
N LEU A 331 -3.78 3.89 -4.37
CA LEU A 331 -3.42 5.27 -4.00
C LEU A 331 -3.92 5.62 -2.60
N MET A 332 -5.21 5.36 -2.34
CA MET A 332 -5.95 5.92 -1.20
C MET A 332 -6.25 4.91 -0.10
N GLY A 333 -6.10 3.62 -0.39
CA GLY A 333 -6.59 2.58 0.50
C GLY A 333 -8.10 2.66 0.71
N LEU A 334 -8.88 3.01 -0.33
CA LEU A 334 -10.33 2.89 -0.25
C LEU A 334 -10.70 1.40 -0.16
N GLY A 335 -11.59 1.06 0.76
CA GLY A 335 -12.10 -0.29 0.90
C GLY A 335 -13.17 -0.60 -0.13
N ASP A 336 -13.32 -1.89 -0.48
CA ASP A 336 -14.46 -2.36 -1.28
C ASP A 336 -15.78 -2.13 -0.55
N GLU A 337 -16.74 -1.54 -1.24
CA GLU A 337 -18.07 -1.26 -0.70
C GLU A 337 -19.12 -2.35 -1.07
N TYR A 338 -18.69 -3.41 -1.77
CA TYR A 338 -19.56 -4.55 -2.10
C TYR A 338 -19.47 -5.67 -1.06
N ILE A 339 -20.40 -6.61 -1.19
CA ILE A 339 -20.55 -7.79 -0.34
C ILE A 339 -20.08 -9.01 -1.13
N GLU A 340 -19.21 -9.84 -0.54
CA GLU A 340 -18.76 -11.10 -1.12
C GLU A 340 -18.63 -12.16 -0.02
N ILE A 341 -19.67 -12.98 0.12
CA ILE A 341 -19.72 -14.00 1.17
C ILE A 341 -18.59 -15.02 0.97
N GLY A 342 -17.83 -15.27 2.04
CA GLY A 342 -16.71 -16.22 2.00
C GLY A 342 -15.38 -15.63 1.55
N ASN A 343 -15.31 -14.32 1.28
CA ASN A 343 -14.02 -13.65 1.03
C ASN A 343 -13.17 -13.63 2.32
N THR A 344 -11.97 -14.22 2.27
CA THR A 344 -11.09 -14.33 3.45
C THR A 344 -10.50 -13.01 3.89
N VAL A 345 -10.34 -12.05 2.99
CA VAL A 345 -9.83 -10.70 3.29
C VAL A 345 -10.75 -9.96 4.25
N SER A 346 -12.06 -10.32 4.32
CA SER A 346 -12.97 -9.79 5.33
C SER A 346 -12.48 -9.98 6.77
N ALA A 347 -11.55 -10.90 7.02
CA ALA A 347 -10.91 -11.09 8.34
C ALA A 347 -10.07 -9.90 8.78
N LEU A 348 -9.72 -8.98 7.87
CA LEU A 348 -9.08 -7.70 8.21
C LEU A 348 -10.03 -6.74 8.92
N TYR A 349 -11.33 -7.01 8.92
CA TYR A 349 -12.38 -6.21 9.57
C TYR A 349 -12.95 -6.90 10.82
N PRO A 350 -12.21 -7.01 11.93
CA PRO A 350 -12.73 -7.66 13.15
C PRO A 350 -13.89 -6.88 13.76
N ALA A 351 -14.81 -7.61 14.36
CA ALA A 351 -15.97 -7.00 15.02
C ALA A 351 -15.54 -6.04 16.14
N GLY A 352 -16.21 -4.89 16.27
CA GLY A 352 -15.93 -3.90 17.30
C GLY A 352 -14.64 -3.09 17.11
N LYS A 353 -14.01 -3.21 15.94
CA LYS A 353 -12.84 -2.39 15.55
C LYS A 353 -13.18 -1.56 14.32
N GLU A 354 -12.76 -0.30 14.34
CA GLU A 354 -12.97 0.60 13.22
C GLU A 354 -12.07 0.18 12.04
N PRO A 355 -12.60 0.05 10.80
CA PRO A 355 -11.80 -0.03 9.59
C PRO A 355 -10.89 1.20 9.46
N TRP A 356 -9.67 1.02 8.99
CA TRP A 356 -8.79 2.17 8.73
C TRP A 356 -9.16 2.90 7.43
N GLU A 357 -9.88 2.26 6.53
CA GLU A 357 -10.32 2.82 5.26
C GLU A 357 -11.26 4.01 5.47
N ALA A 358 -11.04 5.07 4.71
CA ALA A 358 -11.77 6.32 4.87
C ALA A 358 -13.27 6.22 4.52
N ASN A 359 -13.64 5.27 3.64
CA ASN A 359 -14.98 5.07 3.11
C ASN A 359 -15.79 3.95 3.80
N LEU A 360 -15.23 3.30 4.82
CA LEU A 360 -15.91 2.27 5.61
C LEU A 360 -15.94 2.64 7.09
N THR A 361 -17.00 2.25 7.83
CA THR A 361 -17.10 2.45 9.28
C THR A 361 -17.84 1.32 9.98
N ARG A 362 -17.56 1.15 11.28
CA ARG A 362 -18.34 0.35 12.24
C ARG A 362 -18.93 1.21 13.35
N PHE A 363 -18.89 2.53 13.22
CA PHE A 363 -19.27 3.52 14.24
C PHE A 363 -18.46 3.46 15.54
N VAL A 364 -17.24 2.90 15.52
CA VAL A 364 -16.34 2.87 16.67
C VAL A 364 -15.57 4.18 16.76
N GLU A 365 -15.01 4.65 15.63
CA GLU A 365 -14.30 5.91 15.48
C GLU A 365 -14.77 6.64 14.20
N PHE A 366 -16.10 6.84 14.09
CA PHE A 366 -16.70 7.43 12.91
C PHE A 366 -16.35 8.92 12.72
N LYS A 367 -16.15 9.62 13.83
CA LYS A 367 -15.73 11.02 13.81
C LYS A 367 -14.42 11.19 13.03
N GLY A 368 -14.44 12.11 12.06
CA GLY A 368 -13.26 12.39 11.23
C GLY A 368 -13.22 11.61 9.89
N LYS A 369 -14.16 10.67 9.66
CA LYS A 369 -14.42 10.08 8.34
C LYS A 369 -15.39 10.97 7.56
N TRP A 370 -16.68 10.66 7.54
CA TRP A 370 -17.69 11.46 6.84
C TRP A 370 -18.92 11.81 7.69
N GLU A 371 -18.85 11.66 9.01
CA GLU A 371 -19.93 12.02 9.93
C GLU A 371 -20.38 13.45 9.72
N ASP A 372 -19.44 14.36 9.50
CA ASP A 372 -19.64 15.79 9.24
C ASP A 372 -20.34 16.12 7.90
N MET A 373 -20.50 15.14 7.01
CA MET A 373 -21.21 15.29 5.74
C MET A 373 -22.66 14.82 5.82
N ILE A 374 -23.07 14.17 6.90
CA ILE A 374 -24.42 13.63 7.07
C ILE A 374 -25.33 14.71 7.63
N ASP A 375 -26.47 14.98 6.95
CA ASP A 375 -27.47 15.89 7.44
C ASP A 375 -28.08 15.37 8.75
N GLU A 376 -28.30 16.26 9.74
CA GLU A 376 -28.85 15.92 11.05
C GLU A 376 -30.20 15.19 10.98
N SER A 377 -30.96 15.39 9.91
CA SER A 377 -32.23 14.72 9.68
C SER A 377 -32.11 13.29 9.08
N THR A 378 -30.89 12.91 8.62
CA THR A 378 -30.65 11.60 8.01
C THR A 378 -30.50 10.51 9.08
N PRO A 379 -31.35 9.47 9.08
CA PRO A 379 -31.24 8.40 10.06
C PRO A 379 -29.94 7.58 9.88
N ILE A 380 -29.33 7.18 10.99
CA ILE A 380 -28.17 6.29 11.03
C ILE A 380 -28.55 5.05 11.84
N PRO A 381 -28.47 3.83 11.27
CA PRO A 381 -28.15 3.50 9.87
C PRO A 381 -29.15 4.04 8.86
N THR A 382 -28.67 4.34 7.65
CA THR A 382 -29.47 4.85 6.54
C THR A 382 -29.97 3.69 5.68
N VAL A 383 -31.22 3.74 5.27
CA VAL A 383 -31.84 2.68 4.44
C VAL A 383 -32.05 3.21 3.03
N THR A 384 -31.65 2.41 2.02
CA THR A 384 -31.98 2.71 0.63
C THR A 384 -33.49 2.50 0.43
N VAL A 385 -34.20 3.51 -0.06
CA VAL A 385 -35.62 3.40 -0.38
C VAL A 385 -35.75 2.64 -1.70
N GLU A 386 -36.59 1.61 -1.73
CA GLU A 386 -36.86 0.83 -2.95
C GLU A 386 -37.38 1.73 -4.07
N GLY A 387 -36.78 1.60 -5.26
CA GLY A 387 -37.09 2.43 -6.41
C GLY A 387 -36.47 3.84 -6.42
N SER A 388 -35.68 4.20 -5.37
CA SER A 388 -34.93 5.46 -5.37
C SER A 388 -33.82 5.44 -6.42
N THR A 389 -33.54 6.62 -6.97
CA THR A 389 -32.46 6.89 -7.94
C THR A 389 -31.41 7.76 -7.30
N GLU A 390 -30.28 7.99 -7.98
CA GLU A 390 -29.20 8.83 -7.49
C GLU A 390 -29.65 10.24 -7.05
N LYS A 391 -30.71 10.78 -7.68
CA LYS A 391 -31.29 12.08 -7.31
C LYS A 391 -31.95 12.08 -5.93
N ASP A 392 -32.35 10.92 -5.46
CA ASP A 392 -33.06 10.73 -4.20
C ASP A 392 -32.10 10.30 -3.07
N TRP A 393 -30.83 10.00 -3.41
CA TRP A 393 -29.87 9.49 -2.44
C TRP A 393 -29.28 10.63 -1.61
N VAL A 394 -28.94 10.31 -0.38
CA VAL A 394 -28.31 11.23 0.58
C VAL A 394 -27.02 10.63 1.10
N ILE A 395 -26.10 11.47 1.56
CA ILE A 395 -24.94 11.00 2.30
C ILE A 395 -25.46 10.45 3.63
N GLY A 396 -25.11 9.20 3.93
CA GLY A 396 -25.61 8.50 5.10
C GLY A 396 -24.65 7.42 5.57
N ALA A 397 -25.19 6.36 6.17
CA ALA A 397 -24.44 5.19 6.58
C ALA A 397 -25.24 3.92 6.23
N TYR A 398 -24.97 3.40 5.04
CA TYR A 398 -25.67 2.26 4.44
C TYR A 398 -24.97 0.96 4.81
N GLU A 399 -25.72 0.00 5.39
CA GLU A 399 -25.14 -1.27 5.82
C GLU A 399 -24.64 -2.12 4.64
N GLY A 400 -23.53 -2.79 4.83
CA GLY A 400 -22.83 -3.64 3.86
C GLY A 400 -21.60 -2.94 3.26
N GLY A 401 -20.50 -3.68 3.16
CA GLY A 401 -19.21 -3.25 2.65
C GLY A 401 -18.07 -4.07 3.26
N GLY A 402 -16.84 -3.91 2.78
CA GLY A 402 -15.72 -4.72 3.25
C GLY A 402 -15.99 -6.22 3.12
N TYR A 403 -16.70 -6.62 2.06
CA TYR A 403 -17.17 -7.98 1.77
C TYR A 403 -18.25 -8.52 2.74
N LEU A 404 -18.62 -7.77 3.78
CA LEU A 404 -19.54 -8.18 4.83
C LEU A 404 -20.95 -7.60 4.60
N GLU A 405 -22.00 -8.43 4.84
CA GLU A 405 -23.39 -7.97 4.76
C GLU A 405 -23.77 -7.03 5.89
N LYS A 406 -23.20 -7.25 7.09
CA LYS A 406 -23.63 -6.57 8.32
C LYS A 406 -22.48 -6.05 9.16
N GLY A 407 -22.76 -4.97 9.88
CA GLY A 407 -21.86 -4.41 10.86
C GLY A 407 -20.71 -3.58 10.26
N ILE A 408 -20.71 -3.37 8.95
CA ILE A 408 -19.90 -2.36 8.25
C ILE A 408 -20.84 -1.48 7.44
N PHE A 409 -20.49 -0.21 7.32
CA PHE A 409 -21.31 0.80 6.67
C PHE A 409 -20.46 1.61 5.71
N ARG A 410 -21.08 2.02 4.58
CA ARG A 410 -20.52 2.90 3.55
C ARG A 410 -21.34 4.18 3.42
N GLY A 411 -20.77 5.21 2.83
CA GLY A 411 -21.38 6.55 2.81
C GLY A 411 -22.51 6.77 1.80
N TRP A 412 -22.64 5.89 0.79
CA TRP A 412 -23.50 6.09 -0.38
C TRP A 412 -24.03 4.76 -0.94
N PRO A 413 -25.22 4.71 -1.59
CA PRO A 413 -25.77 3.45 -2.13
C PRO A 413 -24.90 2.79 -3.19
N GLU A 414 -24.35 3.56 -4.16
CA GLU A 414 -23.52 3.08 -5.26
C GLU A 414 -22.26 3.92 -5.38
N CYS A 415 -21.13 3.32 -5.77
CA CYS A 415 -19.83 3.98 -5.82
C CYS A 415 -18.90 3.25 -6.79
N MET A 416 -17.82 3.91 -7.25
CA MET A 416 -16.72 3.27 -7.95
C MET A 416 -16.20 2.04 -7.18
N MET A 417 -16.11 2.14 -5.85
CA MET A 417 -15.64 1.06 -4.98
C MET A 417 -16.69 -0.06 -4.73
N LYS A 418 -17.86 0.01 -5.38
CA LYS A 418 -18.91 -1.01 -5.28
C LYS A 418 -19.36 -1.55 -6.63
N ALA A 419 -19.71 -0.67 -7.57
CA ALA A 419 -20.39 -1.02 -8.81
C ALA A 419 -19.66 -0.48 -10.06
N LEU A 420 -18.45 0.06 -9.91
CA LEU A 420 -17.65 0.67 -10.97
C LEU A 420 -18.43 1.85 -11.65
N THR A 421 -19.02 2.70 -10.84
CA THR A 421 -19.69 3.94 -11.24
C THR A 421 -18.80 5.15 -10.90
N ASP A 422 -19.36 6.35 -10.71
CA ASP A 422 -18.60 7.48 -10.20
C ASP A 422 -18.17 7.26 -8.74
N PHE A 423 -17.08 7.90 -8.30
CA PHE A 423 -16.76 7.95 -6.88
C PHE A 423 -17.86 8.70 -6.13
N CYS A 424 -18.35 8.11 -5.07
CA CYS A 424 -19.34 8.76 -4.21
C CYS A 424 -18.73 9.98 -3.50
N PRO A 425 -19.57 10.90 -2.97
CA PRO A 425 -19.08 12.11 -2.28
C PRO A 425 -18.08 11.83 -1.14
N VAL A 426 -18.24 10.72 -0.42
CA VAL A 426 -17.34 10.31 0.67
C VAL A 426 -15.96 9.93 0.13
N CYS A 427 -15.92 9.10 -0.92
CA CYS A 427 -14.66 8.72 -1.57
C CYS A 427 -13.97 9.92 -2.21
N GLN A 428 -14.72 10.81 -2.87
CA GLN A 428 -14.17 12.06 -3.43
C GLN A 428 -13.52 12.94 -2.35
N LYS A 429 -14.18 13.12 -1.18
CA LYS A 429 -13.61 13.87 -0.05
C LYS A 429 -12.30 13.26 0.42
N ALA A 430 -12.24 11.93 0.53
CA ALA A 430 -11.05 11.22 0.95
C ALA A 430 -9.89 11.39 -0.05
N ILE A 431 -10.17 11.26 -1.35
CA ILE A 431 -9.19 11.46 -2.43
C ILE A 431 -8.65 12.89 -2.42
N ILE A 432 -9.51 13.90 -2.34
CA ILE A 432 -9.09 15.32 -2.30
C ILE A 432 -8.19 15.57 -1.09
N LYS A 433 -8.59 15.10 0.10
CA LYS A 433 -7.82 15.26 1.34
C LYS A 433 -6.41 14.66 1.21
N TYR A 434 -6.29 13.53 0.52
CA TYR A 434 -5.00 12.89 0.30
C TYR A 434 -4.17 13.64 -0.75
N LEU A 435 -4.77 14.03 -1.89
CA LEU A 435 -4.09 14.87 -2.89
C LEU A 435 -3.60 16.19 -2.28
N ASP A 436 -4.41 16.82 -1.42
CA ASP A 436 -4.01 18.05 -0.70
C ASP A 436 -2.85 17.82 0.27
N TYR A 437 -2.63 16.61 0.72
CA TYR A 437 -1.50 16.25 1.55
C TYR A 437 -0.24 16.00 0.71
N ILE A 438 -0.32 15.16 -0.32
CA ILE A 438 0.87 14.75 -1.09
C ILE A 438 1.38 15.84 -2.05
N CYS A 439 0.51 16.73 -2.56
CA CYS A 439 0.86 17.79 -3.49
C CYS A 439 1.20 19.15 -2.82
N LYS A 440 1.58 19.14 -1.54
CA LYS A 440 2.00 20.35 -0.82
C LYS A 440 3.35 20.85 -1.27
#